data_812c56ec35ad236be64013ccf1dd5f08
#
_entry.id   812c56ec35ad236be64013ccf1dd5f08
#
_cell.length_a   1.000
_cell.length_b   1.000
_cell.length_c   1.000
_cell.angle_alpha   90.00
_cell.angle_beta   90.00
_cell.angle_gamma   90.00
#
_symmetry.space_group_name_H-M   'P 1'
#
loop_
_entity.id
_entity.type
_entity.pdbx_description
1 polymer ?
#
loop_
_entity_poly.entity_id
_entity_poly.type
_entity_poly.pdbx_seq_one_letter_code
_entity_poly.pdbx_strand_id
1 'polypeptide(L)'
;MNTGQARPARAAGFLRATPRPWLLLGAVVAVAAAGCGGSSDDSAARQAALIEQGKQIFRFETFGDEAHWTDTLQMNTVIAAAVDPVTALSVGLKVDSDVLPQSVADGIRNGTIDLKSPQTTVALLKLNAVVGVKGTVETVDGQDRLTRVGITCALCHSTVDDSFAPGIGKRLDGWPNHDLNPGAIIALSPALDAATKSRLNAWGRGMFDPRSNVDGLSKPVVIPPAYGLAGIHSVTYTGDGNEISYWNRYVAVVEMGGLGSFAEPRLNLNVTHGNVDLVSDKLDALQAYQLSLASPAAPAGSFDAAAAARGKLVFEGAGRCSTCHAGPAFTDANERLHPPADSMSEPEQPSYAARSATRQYRTTPLRGLWQHAPYFHDGSAATLDAVVQKYNDRLSLGLTPQQAADLVQYLKSL
;
A
#
# COMPACT_ATOMS: atom_id res chain seq x y z
N MET A 1 44.35 -48.82 34.63
CA MET A 1 45.80 -48.55 34.84
C MET A 1 45.82 -47.04 35.12
N ASN A 2 45.83 -46.72 36.34
CA ASN A 2 46.96 -46.35 37.20
C ASN A 2 47.56 -45.03 36.77
N THR A 3 47.59 -44.02 37.48
CA THR A 3 47.95 -43.55 38.84
C THR A 3 48.35 -42.11 38.62
N GLY A 4 48.15 -41.11 39.37
CA GLY A 4 48.16 -40.94 40.79
C GLY A 4 48.93 -39.69 41.14
N GLN A 5 48.42 -38.93 42.07
CA GLN A 5 49.14 -38.23 43.16
C GLN A 5 50.02 -37.04 42.83
N ALA A 6 50.17 -36.01 43.61
CA ALA A 6 49.68 -35.59 44.94
C ALA A 6 50.28 -34.20 45.22
N ARG A 7 49.66 -33.50 46.14
CA ARG A 7 50.09 -32.25 46.83
C ARG A 7 51.46 -32.40 47.56
N PRO A 8 52.11 -31.35 48.04
CA PRO A 8 51.65 -30.77 49.29
C PRO A 8 51.86 -29.22 49.51
N ALA A 9 51.26 -28.84 50.62
CA ALA A 9 51.15 -27.58 51.29
C ALA A 9 52.39 -27.17 52.09
N ARG A 10 52.43 -25.95 52.56
CA ARG A 10 52.87 -25.34 53.88
C ARG A 10 53.41 -23.91 53.65
N ALA A 11 53.38 -22.97 54.54
CA ALA A 11 52.75 -22.68 55.81
C ALA A 11 53.14 -21.24 56.20
N ALA A 12 52.20 -20.54 56.76
CA ALA A 12 52.21 -19.63 57.87
C ALA A 12 53.44 -18.72 58.19
N GLY A 13 53.16 -17.47 58.45
CA GLY A 13 53.98 -16.52 59.20
C GLY A 13 53.18 -15.31 59.65
N PHE A 14 52.77 -15.37 60.90
CA PHE A 14 52.17 -14.26 61.70
C PHE A 14 53.22 -13.21 62.04
N LEU A 15 52.87 -11.94 61.98
CA LEU A 15 53.32 -10.96 62.99
C LEU A 15 52.33 -9.76 63.09
N ARG A 16 51.93 -9.51 64.35
CA ARG A 16 51.09 -8.45 64.88
C ARG A 16 51.89 -7.14 64.96
N ALA A 17 51.22 -5.98 64.80
CA ALA A 17 51.24 -4.86 65.79
C ALA A 17 50.40 -3.66 65.28
N THR A 18 49.47 -3.34 65.99
CA THR A 18 48.68 -2.22 66.57
C THR A 18 48.99 -0.77 66.21
N PRO A 19 48.14 0.21 66.62
CA PRO A 19 47.46 1.16 65.72
C PRO A 19 47.82 2.60 66.06
N ARG A 20 47.38 3.55 65.22
CA ARG A 20 46.97 4.92 65.62
C ARG A 20 46.62 5.81 64.40
N PRO A 21 45.94 6.95 64.64
CA PRO A 21 44.70 7.26 63.96
C PRO A 21 44.69 8.61 63.16
N TRP A 22 43.48 8.91 62.59
CA TRP A 22 42.99 10.23 62.15
C TRP A 22 43.50 10.81 60.83
N LEU A 23 42.63 10.85 59.90
CA LEU A 23 42.00 12.06 59.40
C LEU A 23 40.93 11.73 58.36
N LEU A 24 39.69 12.11 58.69
CA LEU A 24 38.54 12.14 57.77
C LEU A 24 38.84 13.14 56.64
N LEU A 25 38.90 12.66 55.40
CA LEU A 25 38.56 13.47 54.24
C LEU A 25 37.44 12.74 53.51
N GLY A 26 36.24 13.33 53.62
CA GLY A 26 35.07 12.90 52.88
C GLY A 26 35.30 13.07 51.37
N ALA A 27 35.50 11.98 50.65
CA ALA A 27 35.30 11.96 49.23
C ALA A 27 33.82 11.71 48.93
N VAL A 28 33.13 12.81 48.59
CA VAL A 28 31.80 12.75 47.96
C VAL A 28 32.00 12.08 46.62
N VAL A 29 31.70 10.78 46.55
CA VAL A 29 31.49 10.06 45.28
C VAL A 29 30.17 10.58 44.69
N ALA A 30 30.24 11.58 43.84
CA ALA A 30 29.15 11.90 42.93
C ALA A 30 28.96 10.69 41.99
N VAL A 31 28.02 9.83 42.32
CA VAL A 31 27.49 8.86 41.38
C VAL A 31 26.75 9.67 40.30
N ALA A 32 27.46 9.96 39.20
CA ALA A 32 26.81 10.42 37.99
C ALA A 32 25.86 9.27 37.57
N ALA A 33 24.59 9.44 37.83
CA ALA A 33 23.54 8.69 37.17
C ALA A 33 23.66 9.01 35.69
N ALA A 34 24.44 8.22 34.94
CA ALA A 34 24.38 8.17 33.49
C ALA A 34 22.98 7.69 33.17
N GLY A 35 22.11 8.63 32.85
CA GLY A 35 20.74 8.36 32.47
C GLY A 35 20.71 7.41 31.27
N CYS A 36 19.94 6.34 31.39
CA CYS A 36 19.47 5.50 30.28
C CYS A 36 18.52 6.32 29.39
N GLY A 37 19.04 7.36 28.71
CA GLY A 37 18.32 8.16 27.72
C GLY A 37 18.63 7.77 26.28
N GLY A 38 19.65 6.93 26.05
CA GLY A 38 20.12 6.62 24.70
C GLY A 38 19.31 5.57 23.93
N SER A 39 18.54 4.71 24.57
CA SER A 39 17.90 3.58 23.89
C SER A 39 16.58 3.90 23.21
N SER A 40 15.81 4.87 23.67
CA SER A 40 14.53 5.29 23.07
C SER A 40 14.76 6.20 21.84
N ASP A 41 15.70 7.12 21.92
CA ASP A 41 16.01 8.04 20.83
C ASP A 41 16.64 7.30 19.65
N ASP A 42 17.51 6.33 19.91
CA ASP A 42 18.10 5.47 18.89
C ASP A 42 17.05 4.57 18.20
N SER A 43 16.03 4.12 18.92
CA SER A 43 14.97 3.30 18.36
C SER A 43 14.04 4.13 17.47
N ALA A 44 13.68 5.34 17.90
CA ALA A 44 12.88 6.27 17.11
C ALA A 44 13.59 6.70 15.83
N ALA A 45 14.90 7.00 15.93
CA ALA A 45 15.71 7.36 14.77
C ALA A 45 15.80 6.20 13.75
N ARG A 46 16.00 4.97 14.21
CA ARG A 46 16.00 3.78 13.35
C ARG A 46 14.64 3.57 12.67
N GLN A 47 13.55 3.73 13.41
CA GLN A 47 12.21 3.61 12.85
C GLN A 47 11.95 4.68 11.79
N ALA A 48 12.33 5.92 12.02
CA ALA A 48 12.21 7.01 11.04
C ALA A 48 13.02 6.73 9.77
N ALA A 49 14.25 6.23 9.91
CA ALA A 49 15.09 5.84 8.78
C ALA A 49 14.46 4.68 7.98
N LEU A 50 13.90 3.69 8.66
CA LEU A 50 13.21 2.56 8.02
C LEU A 50 11.97 3.03 7.24
N ILE A 51 11.18 3.95 7.80
CA ILE A 51 10.03 4.56 7.13
C ILE A 51 10.46 5.31 5.87
N GLU A 52 11.53 6.13 5.95
CA GLU A 52 12.02 6.87 4.77
C GLU A 52 12.55 5.93 3.69
N GLN A 53 13.28 4.88 4.06
CA GLN A 53 13.67 3.81 3.13
C GLN A 53 12.46 3.17 2.48
N GLY A 54 11.44 2.84 3.26
CA GLY A 54 10.19 2.25 2.77
C GLY A 54 9.45 3.17 1.80
N LYS A 55 9.48 4.49 2.04
CA LYS A 55 8.93 5.48 1.12
C LYS A 55 9.63 5.47 -0.24
N GLN A 56 10.96 5.38 -0.24
CA GLN A 56 11.73 5.27 -1.49
C GLN A 56 11.38 3.97 -2.24
N ILE A 57 11.26 2.86 -1.51
CA ILE A 57 10.84 1.58 -2.08
C ILE A 57 9.43 1.68 -2.66
N PHE A 58 8.46 2.17 -1.91
CA PHE A 58 7.08 2.31 -2.34
C PHE A 58 6.95 3.15 -3.62
N ARG A 59 7.72 4.23 -3.71
CA ARG A 59 7.64 5.20 -4.80
C ARG A 59 8.40 4.80 -6.06
N PHE A 60 9.55 4.10 -5.90
CA PHE A 60 10.53 3.99 -6.99
C PHE A 60 11.09 2.59 -7.20
N GLU A 61 10.80 1.61 -6.33
CA GLU A 61 11.34 0.26 -6.49
C GLU A 61 10.46 -0.60 -7.39
N THR A 62 11.08 -1.20 -8.40
CA THR A 62 10.45 -2.08 -9.37
C THR A 62 10.65 -3.56 -9.07
N PHE A 63 11.53 -3.87 -8.13
CA PHE A 63 11.93 -5.25 -7.80
C PHE A 63 12.48 -6.03 -9.00
N GLY A 64 12.97 -5.33 -10.03
CA GLY A 64 13.46 -5.93 -11.26
C GLY A 64 12.38 -6.36 -12.25
N ASP A 65 11.17 -5.84 -12.13
CA ASP A 65 10.02 -6.14 -12.98
C ASP A 65 10.17 -5.64 -14.42
N GLU A 66 11.23 -4.86 -14.72
CA GLU A 66 11.56 -4.43 -16.07
C GLU A 66 11.73 -5.63 -17.03
N ALA A 67 12.11 -6.81 -16.51
CA ALA A 67 12.14 -8.04 -17.32
C ALA A 67 10.75 -8.41 -17.84
N HIS A 68 9.72 -8.18 -17.04
CA HIS A 68 8.33 -8.41 -17.45
C HIS A 68 7.81 -7.26 -18.32
N TRP A 69 7.92 -6.02 -17.84
CA TRP A 69 7.31 -4.87 -18.51
C TRP A 69 8.02 -4.46 -19.80
N THR A 70 9.34 -4.63 -19.87
CA THR A 70 10.15 -4.30 -21.06
C THR A 70 10.33 -5.49 -21.97
N ASP A 71 10.89 -6.60 -21.43
CA ASP A 71 11.34 -7.68 -22.29
C ASP A 71 10.17 -8.57 -22.75
N THR A 72 9.15 -8.78 -21.89
CA THR A 72 7.97 -9.58 -22.22
C THR A 72 6.86 -8.74 -22.85
N LEU A 73 6.43 -7.66 -22.20
CA LEU A 73 5.30 -6.84 -22.64
C LEU A 73 5.69 -5.76 -23.65
N GLN A 74 6.97 -5.45 -23.81
CA GLN A 74 7.50 -4.44 -24.74
C GLN A 74 6.92 -3.03 -24.54
N MET A 75 6.60 -2.67 -23.29
CA MET A 75 5.93 -1.42 -22.96
C MET A 75 6.81 -0.19 -23.18
N ASN A 76 8.14 -0.31 -23.07
CA ASN A 76 9.08 0.77 -23.38
C ASN A 76 8.94 1.25 -24.83
N THR A 77 8.76 0.33 -25.79
CA THR A 77 8.59 0.67 -27.21
C THR A 77 7.23 1.33 -27.45
N VAL A 78 6.17 0.83 -26.80
CA VAL A 78 4.82 1.40 -26.88
C VAL A 78 4.80 2.83 -26.35
N ILE A 79 5.38 3.05 -25.15
CA ILE A 79 5.43 4.36 -24.52
C ILE A 79 6.20 5.35 -25.41
N ALA A 80 7.39 4.97 -25.86
CA ALA A 80 8.23 5.85 -26.67
C ALA A 80 7.62 6.22 -28.03
N ALA A 81 6.80 5.32 -28.60
CA ALA A 81 6.21 5.52 -29.92
C ALA A 81 4.84 6.20 -29.91
N ALA A 82 4.00 5.97 -28.87
CA ALA A 82 2.57 6.25 -28.97
C ALA A 82 1.92 6.82 -27.70
N VAL A 83 2.62 6.90 -26.57
CA VAL A 83 2.00 7.37 -25.32
C VAL A 83 2.49 8.78 -25.00
N ASP A 84 1.73 9.78 -25.42
CA ASP A 84 1.91 11.16 -25.01
C ASP A 84 1.32 11.44 -23.61
N PRO A 85 1.67 12.57 -22.94
CA PRO A 85 1.13 12.91 -21.62
C PRO A 85 -0.41 12.96 -21.53
N VAL A 86 -1.09 13.43 -22.59
CA VAL A 86 -2.57 13.49 -22.61
C VAL A 86 -3.15 12.08 -22.61
N THR A 87 -2.60 11.19 -23.43
CA THR A 87 -2.95 9.77 -23.46
C THR A 87 -2.66 9.09 -22.11
N ALA A 88 -1.51 9.35 -21.52
CA ALA A 88 -1.11 8.80 -20.21
C ALA A 88 -2.10 9.24 -19.10
N LEU A 89 -2.43 10.53 -19.03
CA LEU A 89 -3.42 11.06 -18.07
C LEU A 89 -4.82 10.49 -18.34
N SER A 90 -5.17 10.25 -19.63
CA SER A 90 -6.49 9.71 -19.97
C SER A 90 -6.72 8.30 -19.47
N VAL A 91 -5.69 7.50 -19.26
CA VAL A 91 -5.76 6.16 -18.64
C VAL A 91 -5.48 6.19 -17.13
N GLY A 92 -5.43 7.39 -16.54
CA GLY A 92 -5.34 7.61 -15.09
C GLY A 92 -3.93 7.63 -14.53
N LEU A 93 -2.88 7.68 -15.35
CA LEU A 93 -1.53 7.97 -14.84
C LEU A 93 -1.50 9.38 -14.25
N LYS A 94 -0.63 9.60 -13.27
CA LYS A 94 -0.52 10.86 -12.53
C LYS A 94 0.90 11.41 -12.65
N VAL A 95 1.02 12.74 -12.50
CA VAL A 95 2.32 13.44 -12.51
C VAL A 95 2.52 14.15 -11.17
N ASP A 96 3.64 13.86 -10.52
CA ASP A 96 4.07 14.50 -9.29
C ASP A 96 4.66 15.88 -9.61
N SER A 97 3.96 16.94 -9.21
CA SER A 97 4.39 18.32 -9.47
C SER A 97 5.60 18.74 -8.66
N ASP A 98 5.88 18.08 -7.51
CA ASP A 98 6.98 18.47 -6.62
C ASP A 98 8.36 18.14 -7.21
N VAL A 99 8.44 17.21 -8.16
CA VAL A 99 9.69 16.84 -8.83
C VAL A 99 9.90 17.52 -10.19
N LEU A 100 8.92 18.32 -10.64
CA LEU A 100 9.06 19.07 -11.89
C LEU A 100 10.00 20.26 -11.72
N PRO A 101 11.07 20.41 -12.54
CA PRO A 101 11.83 21.63 -12.62
C PRO A 101 10.91 22.82 -12.95
N GLN A 102 11.20 24.00 -12.39
CA GLN A 102 10.35 25.19 -12.61
C GLN A 102 10.14 25.50 -14.11
N SER A 103 11.17 25.33 -14.93
CA SER A 103 11.09 25.55 -16.38
C SER A 103 10.10 24.59 -17.07
N VAL A 104 10.01 23.32 -16.59
CA VAL A 104 9.05 22.34 -17.09
C VAL A 104 7.63 22.72 -16.64
N ALA A 105 7.46 23.05 -15.37
CA ALA A 105 6.18 23.50 -14.82
C ALA A 105 5.65 24.73 -15.57
N ASP A 106 6.50 25.73 -15.80
CA ASP A 106 6.14 26.94 -16.56
C ASP A 106 5.85 26.62 -18.03
N GLY A 107 6.64 25.73 -18.64
CA GLY A 107 6.41 25.28 -20.02
C GLY A 107 5.07 24.57 -20.21
N ILE A 108 4.63 23.79 -19.23
CA ILE A 108 3.30 23.16 -19.24
C ILE A 108 2.20 24.24 -19.10
N ARG A 109 2.33 25.18 -18.16
CA ARG A 109 1.34 26.24 -17.93
C ARG A 109 1.16 27.17 -19.13
N ASN A 110 2.24 27.54 -19.78
CA ASN A 110 2.20 28.49 -20.90
C ASN A 110 2.09 27.82 -22.29
N GLY A 111 2.01 26.46 -22.31
CA GLY A 111 1.81 25.68 -23.53
C GLY A 111 3.04 25.59 -24.45
N THR A 112 4.26 25.87 -23.94
CA THR A 112 5.50 25.74 -24.73
C THR A 112 6.05 24.30 -24.72
N ILE A 113 5.57 23.46 -23.80
CA ILE A 113 5.85 22.00 -23.82
C ILE A 113 4.69 21.32 -24.56
N ASP A 114 5.03 20.54 -25.59
CA ASP A 114 4.06 19.77 -26.35
C ASP A 114 3.61 18.53 -25.56
N LEU A 115 2.41 18.58 -25.00
CA LEU A 115 1.80 17.47 -24.25
C LEU A 115 1.22 16.38 -25.18
N LYS A 116 1.28 16.53 -26.49
CA LYS A 116 0.89 15.51 -27.47
C LYS A 116 2.10 14.75 -28.07
N SER A 117 3.29 15.00 -27.54
CA SER A 117 4.51 14.32 -27.95
C SER A 117 4.86 13.16 -26.98
N PRO A 118 5.03 11.93 -27.46
CA PRO A 118 5.59 10.83 -26.66
C PRO A 118 6.95 11.14 -26.04
N GLN A 119 7.77 11.98 -26.70
CA GLN A 119 9.05 12.42 -26.14
C GLN A 119 8.90 13.23 -24.86
N THR A 120 7.79 13.94 -24.67
CA THR A 120 7.48 14.62 -23.40
C THR A 120 7.21 13.59 -22.30
N THR A 121 6.54 12.48 -22.60
CA THR A 121 6.38 11.38 -21.63
C THR A 121 7.74 10.78 -21.24
N VAL A 122 8.63 10.55 -22.22
CA VAL A 122 10.00 10.06 -21.94
C VAL A 122 10.77 11.04 -21.05
N ALA A 123 10.65 12.35 -21.31
CA ALA A 123 11.27 13.37 -20.46
C ALA A 123 10.70 13.37 -19.04
N LEU A 124 9.38 13.22 -18.84
CA LEU A 124 8.75 13.11 -17.53
C LEU A 124 9.18 11.84 -16.79
N LEU A 125 9.35 10.71 -17.49
CA LEU A 125 9.90 9.48 -16.92
C LEU A 125 11.35 9.65 -16.48
N LYS A 126 12.18 10.36 -17.26
CA LYS A 126 13.57 10.70 -16.90
C LYS A 126 13.65 11.51 -15.59
N LEU A 127 12.67 12.37 -15.35
CA LEU A 127 12.54 13.15 -14.12
C LEU A 127 11.96 12.35 -12.94
N ASN A 128 11.55 11.11 -13.12
CA ASN A 128 10.73 10.33 -12.17
C ASN A 128 9.43 11.04 -11.77
N ALA A 129 8.85 11.83 -12.66
CA ALA A 129 7.65 12.61 -12.40
C ALA A 129 6.35 11.80 -12.62
N VAL A 130 6.39 10.72 -13.40
CA VAL A 130 5.22 9.85 -13.61
C VAL A 130 5.05 8.95 -12.39
N VAL A 131 3.95 9.11 -11.68
CA VAL A 131 3.69 8.37 -10.44
C VAL A 131 3.54 6.88 -10.73
N GLY A 132 4.37 6.06 -10.07
CA GLY A 132 4.30 4.61 -10.14
C GLY A 132 4.85 3.97 -11.42
N VAL A 133 5.43 4.75 -12.32
CA VAL A 133 6.14 4.23 -13.52
C VAL A 133 7.60 4.66 -13.48
N LYS A 134 8.49 3.70 -13.54
CA LYS A 134 9.93 3.92 -13.52
C LYS A 134 10.51 3.67 -14.92
N GLY A 135 11.09 4.72 -15.52
CA GLY A 135 11.77 4.63 -16.80
C GLY A 135 13.29 4.69 -16.66
N THR A 136 14.03 3.82 -17.34
CA THR A 136 15.45 4.01 -17.62
C THR A 136 15.59 4.74 -18.94
N VAL A 137 16.08 5.96 -18.91
CA VAL A 137 16.24 6.82 -20.08
C VAL A 137 17.71 7.09 -20.32
N GLU A 138 18.20 6.72 -21.48
CA GLU A 138 19.56 6.95 -21.93
C GLU A 138 19.59 8.06 -22.97
N THR A 139 20.58 8.95 -22.90
CA THR A 139 20.78 9.97 -23.93
C THR A 139 21.81 9.46 -24.94
N VAL A 140 21.36 9.16 -26.14
CA VAL A 140 22.20 8.67 -27.26
C VAL A 140 22.13 9.68 -28.40
N ASP A 141 23.26 10.18 -28.86
CA ASP A 141 23.37 11.18 -29.93
C ASP A 141 22.50 12.45 -29.64
N GLY A 142 22.44 12.86 -28.36
CA GLY A 142 21.66 14.00 -27.92
C GLY A 142 20.14 13.78 -27.86
N GLN A 143 19.66 12.56 -28.07
CA GLN A 143 18.25 12.18 -27.95
C GLN A 143 18.02 11.25 -26.77
N ASP A 144 16.98 11.52 -26.01
CA ASP A 144 16.56 10.66 -24.90
C ASP A 144 15.78 9.45 -25.44
N ARG A 145 16.20 8.25 -25.03
CA ARG A 145 15.58 6.96 -25.39
C ARG A 145 15.16 6.21 -24.14
N LEU A 146 13.92 5.80 -24.09
CA LEU A 146 13.41 4.93 -23.04
C LEU A 146 13.86 3.49 -23.32
N THR A 147 14.86 3.01 -22.60
CA THR A 147 15.45 1.68 -22.82
C THR A 147 14.73 0.62 -21.99
N ARG A 148 14.32 0.95 -20.77
CA ARG A 148 13.58 0.05 -19.89
C ARG A 148 12.45 0.78 -19.15
N VAL A 149 11.42 0.03 -18.77
CA VAL A 149 10.31 0.50 -17.95
C VAL A 149 9.87 -0.59 -16.99
N GLY A 150 9.56 -0.18 -15.78
CA GLY A 150 8.94 -0.99 -14.73
C GLY A 150 7.87 -0.19 -14.00
N ILE A 151 7.15 -0.84 -13.10
CA ILE A 151 6.14 -0.22 -12.27
C ILE A 151 6.50 -0.30 -10.78
N THR A 152 5.82 0.49 -9.95
CA THR A 152 6.04 0.50 -8.51
C THR A 152 4.71 0.46 -7.76
N CYS A 153 4.72 0.22 -6.45
CA CYS A 153 3.52 0.21 -5.61
C CYS A 153 2.68 1.49 -5.77
N ALA A 154 3.35 2.63 -6.03
CA ALA A 154 2.71 3.93 -6.19
C ALA A 154 1.78 4.01 -7.42
N LEU A 155 1.90 3.12 -8.41
CA LEU A 155 1.03 3.14 -9.60
C LEU A 155 -0.45 3.01 -9.22
N CYS A 156 -0.77 2.03 -8.37
CA CYS A 156 -2.14 1.76 -7.93
C CYS A 156 -2.49 2.48 -6.62
N HIS A 157 -1.49 2.72 -5.76
CA HIS A 157 -1.69 3.21 -4.40
C HIS A 157 -1.11 4.61 -4.15
N SER A 158 -1.04 5.44 -5.20
CA SER A 158 -0.83 6.90 -5.08
C SER A 158 -1.66 7.64 -6.12
N THR A 159 -2.17 8.78 -5.71
CA THR A 159 -2.77 9.78 -6.62
C THR A 159 -2.07 11.13 -6.42
N VAL A 160 -2.66 12.19 -6.92
CA VAL A 160 -2.22 13.58 -6.71
C VAL A 160 -3.41 14.45 -6.31
N ASP A 161 -3.12 15.61 -5.72
CA ASP A 161 -4.13 16.57 -5.23
C ASP A 161 -4.69 17.49 -6.31
N ASP A 162 -4.32 17.29 -7.57
CA ASP A 162 -4.72 18.10 -8.73
C ASP A 162 -4.43 19.61 -8.59
N SER A 163 -3.56 19.99 -7.65
CA SER A 163 -3.26 21.40 -7.36
C SER A 163 -2.58 22.16 -8.50
N PHE A 164 -2.00 21.45 -9.45
CA PHE A 164 -1.39 22.06 -10.64
C PHE A 164 -2.33 22.02 -11.86
N ALA A 165 -2.89 20.87 -12.16
CA ALA A 165 -3.87 20.62 -13.23
C ALA A 165 -4.51 19.23 -13.00
N PRO A 166 -5.62 18.87 -13.65
CA PRO A 166 -6.20 17.54 -13.53
C PRO A 166 -5.16 16.43 -13.81
N GLY A 167 -4.94 15.54 -12.86
CA GLY A 167 -3.94 14.49 -12.91
C GLY A 167 -2.50 14.92 -12.61
N ILE A 168 -2.26 16.20 -12.30
CA ILE A 168 -0.95 16.77 -12.00
C ILE A 168 -1.03 17.54 -10.68
N GLY A 169 -0.24 17.18 -9.69
CA GLY A 169 -0.27 17.81 -8.38
C GLY A 169 0.72 17.17 -7.41
N LYS A 170 0.56 17.47 -6.13
CA LYS A 170 1.37 16.87 -5.07
C LYS A 170 0.90 15.45 -4.82
N ARG A 171 1.86 14.57 -4.63
CA ARG A 171 1.59 13.14 -4.45
C ARG A 171 0.93 12.84 -3.12
N LEU A 172 -0.09 11.99 -3.18
CA LEU A 172 -0.84 11.45 -2.05
C LEU A 172 -0.62 9.94 -1.98
N ASP A 173 0.42 9.52 -1.24
CA ASP A 173 0.75 8.11 -1.10
C ASP A 173 -0.26 7.38 -0.19
N GLY A 174 -0.54 6.14 -0.52
CA GLY A 174 -1.54 5.31 0.15
C GLY A 174 -2.96 5.51 -0.38
N TRP A 175 -3.21 6.58 -1.14
CA TRP A 175 -4.52 6.82 -1.76
C TRP A 175 -4.70 5.93 -2.98
N PRO A 176 -5.85 5.24 -3.12
CA PRO A 176 -6.11 4.42 -4.29
C PRO A 176 -6.25 5.30 -5.54
N ASN A 177 -5.61 4.92 -6.63
CA ASN A 177 -5.77 5.62 -7.90
C ASN A 177 -6.99 5.07 -8.66
N HIS A 178 -8.18 5.57 -8.34
CA HIS A 178 -9.42 5.14 -8.98
C HIS A 178 -9.58 5.63 -10.43
N ASP A 179 -8.74 6.55 -10.89
CA ASP A 179 -8.70 6.95 -12.31
C ASP A 179 -7.88 5.98 -13.16
N LEU A 180 -6.98 5.21 -12.54
CA LEU A 180 -6.10 4.27 -13.24
C LEU A 180 -6.93 3.18 -13.93
N ASN A 181 -6.62 2.90 -15.18
CA ASN A 181 -7.16 1.77 -15.94
C ASN A 181 -6.05 0.77 -16.22
N PRO A 182 -5.69 -0.10 -15.26
CA PRO A 182 -4.58 -1.04 -15.40
C PRO A 182 -4.78 -1.98 -16.60
N GLY A 183 -6.00 -2.45 -16.77
CA GLY A 183 -6.33 -3.35 -17.89
C GLY A 183 -6.08 -2.71 -19.25
N ALA A 184 -6.52 -1.46 -19.45
CA ALA A 184 -6.26 -0.74 -20.70
C ALA A 184 -4.76 -0.48 -20.92
N ILE A 185 -4.00 -0.18 -19.86
CA ILE A 185 -2.55 0.01 -19.95
C ILE A 185 -1.86 -1.27 -20.38
N ILE A 186 -2.14 -2.40 -19.74
CA ILE A 186 -1.54 -3.70 -20.06
C ILE A 186 -1.94 -4.13 -21.49
N ALA A 187 -3.18 -3.87 -21.89
CA ALA A 187 -3.69 -4.21 -23.23
C ALA A 187 -3.00 -3.45 -24.38
N LEU A 188 -2.22 -2.39 -24.10
CA LEU A 188 -1.38 -1.72 -25.11
C LEU A 188 -0.22 -2.62 -25.59
N SER A 189 0.19 -3.60 -24.80
CA SER A 189 1.30 -4.49 -25.14
C SER A 189 1.08 -5.17 -26.48
N PRO A 190 2.05 -5.11 -27.42
CA PRO A 190 1.97 -5.83 -28.69
C PRO A 190 2.14 -7.34 -28.53
N ALA A 191 2.66 -7.80 -27.40
CA ALA A 191 2.90 -9.23 -27.13
C ALA A 191 1.61 -10.00 -26.76
N LEU A 192 0.50 -9.31 -26.44
CA LEU A 192 -0.75 -9.93 -26.04
C LEU A 192 -1.67 -10.18 -27.22
N ASP A 193 -2.37 -11.33 -27.19
CA ASP A 193 -3.40 -11.65 -28.17
C ASP A 193 -4.70 -10.83 -27.97
N ALA A 194 -5.55 -10.82 -28.98
CA ALA A 194 -6.78 -10.03 -28.99
C ALA A 194 -7.78 -10.43 -27.91
N ALA A 195 -7.86 -11.71 -27.53
CA ALA A 195 -8.78 -12.20 -26.51
C ALA A 195 -8.32 -11.72 -25.12
N THR A 196 -7.03 -11.80 -24.83
CA THR A 196 -6.44 -11.26 -23.60
C THR A 196 -6.62 -9.75 -23.50
N LYS A 197 -6.36 -8.99 -24.59
CA LYS A 197 -6.61 -7.54 -24.62
C LYS A 197 -8.07 -7.20 -24.36
N SER A 198 -9.01 -7.92 -24.96
CA SER A 198 -10.44 -7.70 -24.73
C SER A 198 -10.83 -7.94 -23.27
N ARG A 199 -10.32 -9.00 -22.65
CA ARG A 199 -10.55 -9.32 -21.25
C ARG A 199 -9.99 -8.24 -20.31
N LEU A 200 -8.78 -7.76 -20.56
CA LEU A 200 -8.15 -6.69 -19.78
C LEU A 200 -8.89 -5.37 -19.91
N ASN A 201 -9.29 -4.97 -21.13
CA ASN A 201 -10.04 -3.74 -21.36
C ASN A 201 -11.43 -3.73 -20.67
N ALA A 202 -11.98 -4.89 -20.34
CA ALA A 202 -13.26 -5.01 -19.64
C ALA A 202 -13.15 -4.69 -18.13
N TRP A 203 -11.95 -4.57 -17.55
CA TRP A 203 -11.80 -4.27 -16.11
C TRP A 203 -12.32 -2.88 -15.75
N GLY A 204 -11.97 -1.86 -16.53
CA GLY A 204 -12.37 -0.48 -16.28
C GLY A 204 -11.42 0.27 -15.32
N ARG A 205 -11.80 1.53 -15.04
CA ARG A 205 -11.02 2.42 -14.18
C ARG A 205 -11.15 2.04 -12.71
N GLY A 206 -10.06 2.18 -11.96
CA GLY A 206 -10.01 1.89 -10.53
C GLY A 206 -10.14 0.40 -10.19
N MET A 207 -10.09 -0.47 -11.19
CA MET A 207 -10.32 -1.90 -11.06
C MET A 207 -9.09 -2.70 -11.48
N PHE A 208 -8.76 -3.73 -10.71
CA PHE A 208 -7.66 -4.65 -11.00
C PHE A 208 -8.01 -6.06 -10.54
N ASP A 209 -7.64 -7.07 -11.30
CA ASP A 209 -7.77 -8.47 -10.86
C ASP A 209 -6.42 -9.04 -10.45
N PRO A 210 -6.13 -9.09 -9.13
CA PRO A 210 -4.83 -9.52 -8.65
C PRO A 210 -4.57 -11.03 -8.80
N ARG A 211 -5.51 -11.78 -9.39
CA ARG A 211 -5.35 -13.22 -9.59
C ARG A 211 -5.42 -13.66 -11.05
N SER A 212 -5.65 -12.71 -11.96
CA SER A 212 -5.87 -13.02 -13.37
C SER A 212 -4.67 -13.70 -14.04
N ASN A 213 -3.46 -13.38 -13.66
CA ASN A 213 -2.23 -14.00 -14.14
C ASN A 213 -1.90 -15.35 -13.47
N VAL A 214 -2.65 -15.74 -12.44
CA VAL A 214 -2.51 -17.03 -11.76
C VAL A 214 -3.53 -18.04 -12.29
N ASP A 215 -4.81 -17.67 -12.37
CA ASP A 215 -5.91 -18.59 -12.68
C ASP A 215 -6.56 -18.31 -14.05
N GLY A 216 -6.17 -17.25 -14.74
CA GLY A 216 -6.69 -16.88 -16.05
C GLY A 216 -8.14 -16.38 -16.06
N LEU A 217 -8.76 -16.23 -14.90
CA LEU A 217 -10.10 -15.66 -14.77
C LEU A 217 -10.04 -14.12 -14.84
N SER A 218 -11.19 -13.49 -14.96
CA SER A 218 -11.32 -12.03 -14.96
C SER A 218 -12.44 -11.62 -14.01
N LYS A 219 -12.07 -11.28 -12.80
CA LYS A 219 -12.97 -10.77 -11.74
C LYS A 219 -12.26 -9.63 -11.02
N PRO A 220 -12.21 -8.45 -11.62
CA PRO A 220 -11.51 -7.31 -11.07
C PRO A 220 -12.22 -6.83 -9.79
N VAL A 221 -11.41 -6.29 -8.88
CA VAL A 221 -11.86 -5.64 -7.66
C VAL A 221 -11.41 -4.20 -7.64
N VAL A 222 -12.09 -3.37 -6.86
CA VAL A 222 -11.70 -1.97 -6.64
C VAL A 222 -10.31 -1.91 -6.03
N ILE A 223 -9.45 -1.07 -6.54
CA ILE A 223 -8.12 -0.81 -5.96
C ILE A 223 -8.33 -0.22 -4.55
N PRO A 224 -7.92 -0.93 -3.48
CA PRO A 224 -8.16 -0.47 -2.12
C PRO A 224 -7.14 0.59 -1.69
N PRO A 225 -7.43 1.40 -0.65
CA PRO A 225 -6.43 2.26 -0.04
C PRO A 225 -5.32 1.44 0.64
N ALA A 226 -4.09 1.97 0.61
CA ALA A 226 -2.92 1.45 1.31
C ALA A 226 -2.51 2.36 2.48
N TYR A 227 -3.42 3.16 3.02
CA TYR A 227 -3.27 3.94 4.25
C TYR A 227 -4.16 3.38 5.37
N GLY A 228 -3.93 3.83 6.60
CA GLY A 228 -4.74 3.46 7.76
C GLY A 228 -4.61 1.99 8.15
N LEU A 229 -3.53 1.31 7.73
CA LEU A 229 -3.30 -0.11 7.95
C LEU A 229 -2.71 -0.45 9.32
N ALA A 230 -2.27 0.55 10.08
CA ALA A 230 -1.70 0.32 11.41
C ALA A 230 -2.68 -0.42 12.32
N GLY A 231 -2.22 -1.54 12.91
CA GLY A 231 -3.00 -2.42 13.77
C GLY A 231 -3.95 -3.38 13.06
N ILE A 232 -3.85 -3.51 11.72
CA ILE A 232 -4.64 -4.46 10.95
C ILE A 232 -3.70 -5.54 10.41
N HIS A 233 -3.97 -6.80 10.76
CA HIS A 233 -3.15 -7.93 10.36
C HIS A 233 -3.73 -8.67 9.15
N SER A 234 -5.03 -8.97 9.14
CA SER A 234 -5.67 -9.58 7.96
C SER A 234 -5.88 -8.54 6.87
N VAL A 235 -5.04 -8.59 5.84
CA VAL A 235 -5.03 -7.61 4.75
C VAL A 235 -5.83 -8.08 3.54
N THR A 236 -6.01 -7.22 2.54
CA THR A 236 -6.85 -7.41 1.34
C THR A 236 -8.34 -7.58 1.64
N TYR A 237 -9.19 -7.66 0.61
CA TYR A 237 -10.62 -7.93 0.78
C TYR A 237 -10.91 -9.31 1.36
N THR A 238 -9.99 -10.24 1.18
CA THR A 238 -10.15 -11.65 1.57
C THR A 238 -9.34 -12.03 2.81
N GLY A 239 -8.67 -11.06 3.45
CA GLY A 239 -7.87 -11.31 4.64
C GLY A 239 -6.67 -12.24 4.39
N ASP A 240 -6.15 -12.28 3.17
CA ASP A 240 -4.97 -13.08 2.85
C ASP A 240 -3.72 -12.53 3.54
N GLY A 241 -3.01 -13.41 4.25
CA GLY A 241 -1.81 -13.05 4.98
C GLY A 241 -2.09 -12.43 6.35
N ASN A 242 -1.09 -12.52 7.22
CA ASN A 242 -1.17 -12.03 8.60
C ASN A 242 -0.70 -10.57 8.73
N GLU A 243 -0.12 -10.04 7.67
CA GLU A 243 0.41 -8.68 7.61
C GLU A 243 0.63 -8.24 6.15
N ILE A 244 0.82 -6.93 5.97
CA ILE A 244 0.95 -6.35 4.63
C ILE A 244 2.19 -6.85 3.88
N SER A 245 3.28 -7.27 4.55
CA SER A 245 4.48 -7.82 3.93
C SER A 245 4.20 -9.08 3.10
N TYR A 246 3.29 -9.94 3.56
CA TYR A 246 2.86 -11.11 2.78
C TYR A 246 2.26 -10.68 1.43
N TRP A 247 1.39 -9.67 1.46
CA TRP A 247 0.76 -9.16 0.25
C TRP A 247 1.73 -8.37 -0.62
N ASN A 248 2.63 -7.59 -0.02
CA ASN A 248 3.68 -6.90 -0.74
C ASN A 248 4.56 -7.86 -1.54
N ARG A 249 4.94 -9.00 -0.94
CA ARG A 249 5.69 -10.04 -1.65
C ARG A 249 4.88 -10.63 -2.79
N TYR A 250 3.59 -10.93 -2.56
CA TYR A 250 2.70 -11.42 -3.62
C TYR A 250 2.65 -10.45 -4.79
N VAL A 251 2.38 -9.17 -4.52
CA VAL A 251 2.28 -8.14 -5.55
C VAL A 251 3.61 -7.97 -6.30
N ALA A 252 4.72 -7.83 -5.57
CA ALA A 252 6.04 -7.64 -6.19
C ALA A 252 6.43 -8.79 -7.13
N VAL A 253 6.19 -10.06 -6.71
CA VAL A 253 6.58 -11.23 -7.50
C VAL A 253 5.51 -11.59 -8.52
N VAL A 254 4.24 -11.72 -8.09
CA VAL A 254 3.18 -12.31 -8.93
C VAL A 254 2.53 -11.29 -9.85
N GLU A 255 2.27 -10.07 -9.35
CA GLU A 255 1.54 -9.05 -10.11
C GLU A 255 2.47 -8.17 -10.96
N MET A 256 3.58 -7.71 -10.36
CA MET A 256 4.53 -6.85 -11.06
C MET A 256 5.51 -7.64 -11.95
N GLY A 257 5.78 -8.91 -11.61
CA GLY A 257 6.77 -9.75 -12.30
C GLY A 257 8.20 -9.52 -11.80
N GLY A 258 8.35 -9.01 -10.59
CA GLY A 258 9.64 -8.76 -9.95
C GLY A 258 10.42 -10.03 -9.63
N LEU A 259 11.74 -9.90 -9.52
CA LEU A 259 12.66 -11.00 -9.32
C LEU A 259 12.64 -11.50 -7.88
N GLY A 260 12.20 -12.72 -7.69
CA GLY A 260 12.02 -13.36 -6.39
C GLY A 260 11.11 -14.56 -6.48
N SER A 261 10.64 -15.05 -5.33
CA SER A 261 9.72 -16.18 -5.27
C SER A 261 8.55 -15.90 -4.32
N PHE A 262 7.39 -16.45 -4.67
CA PHE A 262 6.21 -16.47 -3.82
C PHE A 262 5.54 -17.84 -3.89
N ALA A 263 5.20 -18.39 -2.73
CA ALA A 263 4.48 -19.64 -2.63
C ALA A 263 3.29 -19.54 -1.67
N GLU A 264 2.13 -20.04 -2.11
CA GLU A 264 0.93 -20.20 -1.28
C GLU A 264 0.34 -21.60 -1.51
N PRO A 265 0.67 -22.57 -0.65
CA PRO A 265 0.24 -23.95 -0.84
C PRO A 265 -1.28 -24.15 -0.88
N ARG A 266 -2.04 -23.31 -0.15
CA ARG A 266 -3.52 -23.38 -0.14
C ARG A 266 -4.13 -23.05 -1.52
N LEU A 267 -3.39 -22.33 -2.37
CA LEU A 267 -3.78 -22.01 -3.74
C LEU A 267 -3.04 -22.87 -4.78
N ASN A 268 -2.21 -23.82 -4.34
CA ASN A 268 -1.27 -24.54 -5.20
C ASN A 268 -0.41 -23.59 -6.06
N LEU A 269 -0.03 -22.45 -5.48
CA LEU A 269 0.73 -21.41 -6.16
C LEU A 269 2.19 -21.47 -5.75
N ASN A 270 3.06 -21.51 -6.75
CA ASN A 270 4.51 -21.39 -6.60
C ASN A 270 5.07 -20.65 -7.81
N VAL A 271 5.43 -19.39 -7.63
CA VAL A 271 5.96 -18.52 -8.68
C VAL A 271 7.39 -18.14 -8.33
N THR A 272 8.28 -18.23 -9.30
CA THR A 272 9.67 -17.77 -9.16
C THR A 272 10.09 -17.07 -10.45
N HIS A 273 10.61 -15.86 -10.32
CA HIS A 273 11.19 -15.09 -11.41
C HIS A 273 12.68 -14.88 -11.19
N GLY A 274 13.48 -15.22 -12.17
CA GLY A 274 14.95 -15.10 -12.12
C GLY A 274 15.61 -16.04 -11.10
N ASN A 275 16.87 -15.74 -10.78
CA ASN A 275 17.71 -16.50 -9.85
C ASN A 275 18.23 -15.65 -8.68
N VAL A 276 17.69 -14.45 -8.53
CA VAL A 276 18.00 -13.51 -7.44
C VAL A 276 16.70 -13.09 -6.75
N ASP A 277 16.77 -12.78 -5.47
CA ASP A 277 15.62 -12.22 -4.73
C ASP A 277 15.90 -10.72 -4.50
N LEU A 278 15.14 -9.89 -5.21
CA LEU A 278 15.18 -8.44 -5.04
C LEU A 278 14.02 -7.91 -4.17
N VAL A 279 13.28 -8.79 -3.50
CA VAL A 279 12.08 -8.45 -2.74
C VAL A 279 12.30 -8.53 -1.24
N SER A 280 12.90 -9.62 -0.74
CA SER A 280 12.91 -9.96 0.69
C SER A 280 13.51 -8.88 1.59
N ASP A 281 14.63 -8.31 1.20
CA ASP A 281 15.39 -7.31 1.97
C ASP A 281 14.69 -5.94 2.06
N LYS A 282 13.62 -5.75 1.29
CA LYS A 282 12.88 -4.49 1.19
C LYS A 282 11.54 -4.51 1.95
N LEU A 283 11.04 -5.68 2.32
CA LEU A 283 9.70 -5.85 2.87
C LEU A 283 9.50 -5.13 4.20
N ASP A 284 10.47 -5.19 5.11
CA ASP A 284 10.37 -4.57 6.44
C ASP A 284 10.25 -3.04 6.33
N ALA A 285 11.07 -2.43 5.48
CA ALA A 285 11.04 -0.99 5.25
C ALA A 285 9.72 -0.57 4.54
N LEU A 286 9.32 -1.32 3.52
CA LEU A 286 8.06 -1.09 2.81
C LEU A 286 6.85 -1.18 3.75
N GLN A 287 6.79 -2.20 4.60
CA GLN A 287 5.77 -2.35 5.62
C GLN A 287 5.78 -1.18 6.60
N ALA A 288 6.95 -0.80 7.13
CA ALA A 288 7.07 0.32 8.06
C ALA A 288 6.51 1.62 7.46
N TYR A 289 6.78 1.87 6.18
CA TYR A 289 6.23 3.03 5.49
C TYR A 289 4.71 2.94 5.34
N GLN A 290 4.16 1.84 4.84
CA GLN A 290 2.71 1.68 4.65
C GLN A 290 1.94 1.80 5.97
N LEU A 291 2.46 1.22 7.06
CA LEU A 291 1.86 1.34 8.39
C LEU A 291 1.96 2.77 8.97
N SER A 292 2.88 3.60 8.48
CA SER A 292 2.99 5.02 8.87
C SER A 292 1.99 5.93 8.17
N LEU A 293 1.36 5.48 7.08
CA LEU A 293 0.41 6.26 6.30
C LEU A 293 -0.93 6.37 7.04
N ALA A 294 -1.23 7.56 7.54
CA ALA A 294 -2.51 7.84 8.19
C ALA A 294 -3.64 7.95 7.16
N SER A 295 -4.84 7.51 7.54
CA SER A 295 -6.04 7.78 6.75
C SER A 295 -6.35 9.28 6.74
N PRO A 296 -6.78 9.84 5.59
CA PRO A 296 -7.14 11.23 5.51
C PRO A 296 -8.43 11.51 6.28
N ALA A 297 -8.45 12.63 7.02
CA ALA A 297 -9.67 13.11 7.64
C ALA A 297 -10.67 13.61 6.58
N ALA A 298 -11.95 13.46 6.85
CA ALA A 298 -12.99 14.03 5.99
C ALA A 298 -12.81 15.55 5.84
N PRO A 299 -12.95 16.11 4.63
CA PRO A 299 -12.80 17.55 4.43
C PRO A 299 -13.79 18.35 5.27
N ALA A 300 -13.36 19.51 5.76
CA ALA A 300 -14.23 20.40 6.52
C ALA A 300 -15.49 20.79 5.71
N GLY A 301 -16.66 20.60 6.30
CA GLY A 301 -17.95 20.89 5.64
C GLY A 301 -18.42 19.85 4.63
N SER A 302 -17.73 18.70 4.48
CA SER A 302 -18.17 17.62 3.57
C SER A 302 -19.33 16.79 4.11
N PHE A 303 -19.69 16.95 5.37
CA PHE A 303 -20.82 16.28 6.02
C PHE A 303 -21.49 17.19 7.07
N ASP A 304 -22.75 16.89 7.41
CA ASP A 304 -23.48 17.54 8.52
C ASP A 304 -23.11 16.88 9.84
N ALA A 305 -22.42 17.61 10.70
CA ALA A 305 -21.93 17.10 11.98
C ALA A 305 -23.09 16.70 12.96
N ALA A 306 -24.22 17.41 12.95
CA ALA A 306 -25.36 17.08 13.81
C ALA A 306 -26.05 15.80 13.32
N ALA A 307 -26.21 15.64 11.99
CA ALA A 307 -26.72 14.42 11.39
C ALA A 307 -25.75 13.26 11.61
N ALA A 308 -24.44 13.48 11.48
CA ALA A 308 -23.42 12.44 11.73
C ALA A 308 -23.46 11.95 13.20
N ALA A 309 -23.68 12.85 14.16
CA ALA A 309 -23.84 12.46 15.56
C ALA A 309 -25.07 11.53 15.78
N ARG A 310 -26.20 11.82 15.11
CA ARG A 310 -27.37 10.91 15.12
C ARG A 310 -27.09 9.61 14.36
N GLY A 311 -26.39 9.70 13.23
CA GLY A 311 -25.98 8.55 12.41
C GLY A 311 -25.07 7.57 13.16
N LYS A 312 -24.22 8.08 14.06
CA LYS A 312 -23.42 7.23 14.97
C LYS A 312 -24.33 6.35 15.83
N LEU A 313 -25.41 6.90 16.39
CA LEU A 313 -26.36 6.11 17.17
C LEU A 313 -27.08 5.05 16.33
N VAL A 314 -27.37 5.36 15.06
CA VAL A 314 -27.89 4.36 14.13
C VAL A 314 -26.87 3.25 13.83
N PHE A 315 -25.61 3.61 13.60
CA PHE A 315 -24.49 2.70 13.36
C PHE A 315 -24.30 1.69 14.50
N GLU A 316 -24.35 2.18 15.73
CA GLU A 316 -24.16 1.38 16.96
C GLU A 316 -25.44 0.64 17.37
N GLY A 317 -26.62 1.12 16.97
CA GLY A 317 -27.92 0.59 17.35
C GLY A 317 -28.67 -0.12 16.19
N ALA A 318 -29.70 0.55 15.64
CA ALA A 318 -30.62 -0.04 14.66
C ALA A 318 -29.90 -0.54 13.38
N GLY A 319 -28.80 0.08 12.98
CA GLY A 319 -28.00 -0.33 11.83
C GLY A 319 -27.14 -1.56 12.07
N ARG A 320 -26.87 -1.92 13.33
CA ARG A 320 -26.03 -3.06 13.75
C ARG A 320 -24.64 -3.11 13.09
N CYS A 321 -24.16 -1.97 12.58
CA CYS A 321 -22.90 -1.93 11.82
C CYS A 321 -21.68 -2.22 12.72
N SER A 322 -21.73 -1.77 13.99
CA SER A 322 -20.67 -1.98 14.97
C SER A 322 -20.46 -3.44 15.39
N THR A 323 -21.34 -4.38 14.97
CA THR A 323 -21.14 -5.82 15.23
C THR A 323 -19.96 -6.42 14.46
N CYS A 324 -19.62 -5.82 13.31
CA CYS A 324 -18.46 -6.20 12.49
C CYS A 324 -17.48 -5.03 12.35
N HIS A 325 -18.00 -3.82 12.13
CA HIS A 325 -17.16 -2.60 12.04
C HIS A 325 -16.89 -2.04 13.44
N ALA A 326 -16.10 -2.77 14.23
CA ALA A 326 -15.81 -2.49 15.63
C ALA A 326 -14.42 -1.85 15.84
N GLY A 327 -14.21 -1.30 17.05
CA GLY A 327 -12.94 -0.73 17.46
C GLY A 327 -12.50 0.51 16.68
N PRO A 328 -11.28 1.00 16.89
CA PRO A 328 -10.79 2.25 16.30
C PRO A 328 -10.50 2.17 14.80
N ALA A 329 -10.42 0.96 14.24
CA ALA A 329 -10.26 0.73 12.82
C ALA A 329 -11.57 0.39 12.11
N PHE A 330 -12.68 0.27 12.85
CA PHE A 330 -13.98 -0.12 12.31
C PHE A 330 -13.92 -1.46 11.55
N THR A 331 -13.28 -2.47 12.15
CA THR A 331 -13.14 -3.80 11.58
C THR A 331 -12.91 -4.84 12.67
N ASP A 332 -13.41 -6.03 12.48
CA ASP A 332 -13.11 -7.23 13.27
C ASP A 332 -12.11 -8.18 12.56
N ALA A 333 -11.46 -7.70 11.50
CA ALA A 333 -10.61 -8.51 10.62
C ALA A 333 -9.41 -9.19 11.34
N ASN A 334 -8.97 -8.66 12.48
CA ASN A 334 -7.92 -9.30 13.27
C ASN A 334 -8.41 -10.51 14.08
N GLU A 335 -9.72 -10.64 14.26
CA GLU A 335 -10.36 -11.64 15.12
C GLU A 335 -11.02 -12.72 14.30
N ARG A 336 -11.66 -12.32 13.19
CA ARG A 336 -12.41 -13.24 12.33
C ARG A 336 -12.51 -12.75 10.89
N LEU A 337 -12.77 -13.70 10.00
CA LEU A 337 -13.18 -13.48 8.62
C LEU A 337 -14.62 -13.98 8.44
N HIS A 338 -15.27 -13.54 7.38
CA HIS A 338 -16.67 -13.82 7.11
C HIS A 338 -16.85 -14.67 5.84
N PRO A 339 -17.77 -15.64 5.84
CA PRO A 339 -18.07 -16.43 4.64
C PRO A 339 -18.66 -15.52 3.53
N PRO A 340 -18.52 -15.90 2.25
CA PRO A 340 -19.08 -15.14 1.13
C PRO A 340 -20.58 -14.85 1.25
N ALA A 341 -21.35 -15.73 1.92
CA ALA A 341 -22.77 -15.53 2.16
C ALA A 341 -23.10 -14.28 3.00
N ASP A 342 -22.14 -13.78 3.80
CA ASP A 342 -22.31 -12.58 4.62
C ASP A 342 -21.92 -11.30 3.85
N SER A 343 -21.30 -11.42 2.67
CA SER A 343 -20.94 -10.26 1.84
C SER A 343 -22.18 -9.55 1.32
N MET A 344 -22.13 -8.21 1.29
CA MET A 344 -23.20 -7.38 0.74
C MET A 344 -23.16 -7.30 -0.80
N SER A 345 -22.09 -7.76 -1.43
CA SER A 345 -21.83 -7.59 -2.86
C SER A 345 -21.31 -8.83 -3.57
N GLU A 346 -21.74 -10.02 -3.16
CA GLU A 346 -21.31 -11.28 -3.79
C GLU A 346 -22.45 -11.92 -4.60
N PRO A 347 -22.76 -11.40 -5.82
CA PRO A 347 -23.91 -11.86 -6.58
C PRO A 347 -23.66 -13.15 -7.37
N GLU A 348 -22.40 -13.51 -7.66
CA GLU A 348 -22.07 -14.56 -8.61
C GLU A 348 -21.13 -15.62 -8.05
N GLN A 349 -21.29 -16.87 -8.53
CA GLN A 349 -20.37 -17.96 -8.22
C GLN A 349 -19.52 -18.34 -9.45
N PRO A 350 -18.25 -18.72 -9.26
CA PRO A 350 -17.51 -18.71 -7.97
C PRO A 350 -17.26 -17.27 -7.48
N SER A 351 -17.33 -17.08 -6.17
CA SER A 351 -17.06 -15.79 -5.53
C SER A 351 -15.61 -15.32 -5.72
N TYR A 352 -15.35 -14.03 -5.60
CA TYR A 352 -13.95 -13.54 -5.56
C TYR A 352 -13.18 -14.21 -4.41
N ALA A 353 -13.80 -14.39 -3.24
CA ALA A 353 -13.20 -15.07 -2.11
C ALA A 353 -12.82 -16.54 -2.41
N ALA A 354 -13.56 -17.24 -3.27
CA ALA A 354 -13.23 -18.62 -3.64
C ALA A 354 -11.85 -18.77 -4.31
N ARG A 355 -11.31 -17.67 -4.85
CA ARG A 355 -9.98 -17.59 -5.49
C ARG A 355 -8.87 -17.22 -4.49
N SER A 356 -9.20 -16.99 -3.22
CA SER A 356 -8.27 -16.58 -2.17
C SER A 356 -7.86 -17.76 -1.28
N ALA A 357 -6.74 -17.60 -0.57
CA ALA A 357 -6.24 -18.62 0.35
C ALA A 357 -7.16 -18.84 1.56
N THR A 358 -7.90 -17.83 1.98
CA THR A 358 -8.84 -17.90 3.11
C THR A 358 -10.21 -18.40 2.71
N ARG A 359 -10.61 -18.19 1.45
CA ARG A 359 -11.98 -18.39 0.93
C ARG A 359 -13.04 -17.61 1.69
N GLN A 360 -12.64 -16.52 2.33
CA GLN A 360 -13.50 -15.68 3.17
C GLN A 360 -13.25 -14.21 2.84
N TYR A 361 -14.10 -13.33 3.37
CA TYR A 361 -13.95 -11.88 3.32
C TYR A 361 -13.59 -11.34 4.70
N ARG A 362 -12.78 -10.28 4.73
CA ARG A 362 -12.64 -9.47 5.94
C ARG A 362 -13.69 -8.38 5.96
N THR A 363 -14.06 -7.92 7.16
CA THR A 363 -14.73 -6.63 7.32
C THR A 363 -13.75 -5.53 6.92
N THR A 364 -14.08 -4.75 5.89
CA THR A 364 -13.23 -3.65 5.42
C THR A 364 -13.19 -2.52 6.47
N PRO A 365 -12.01 -2.04 6.86
CA PRO A 365 -11.88 -0.86 7.72
C PRO A 365 -12.59 0.36 7.10
N LEU A 366 -13.25 1.19 7.94
CA LEU A 366 -13.96 2.37 7.45
C LEU A 366 -13.16 3.67 7.58
N ARG A 367 -11.84 3.60 7.68
CA ARG A 367 -10.96 4.77 7.77
C ARG A 367 -10.83 5.48 6.43
N GLY A 368 -11.08 6.80 6.39
CA GLY A 368 -11.03 7.59 5.16
C GLY A 368 -12.12 7.23 4.16
N LEU A 369 -13.25 6.73 4.64
CA LEU A 369 -14.32 6.15 3.83
C LEU A 369 -14.90 7.12 2.80
N TRP A 370 -14.91 8.41 3.08
CA TRP A 370 -15.47 9.45 2.24
C TRP A 370 -14.90 9.50 0.81
N GLN A 371 -13.66 8.99 0.61
CA GLN A 371 -12.98 9.00 -0.68
C GLN A 371 -12.89 7.60 -1.34
N HIS A 372 -13.53 6.56 -0.80
CA HIS A 372 -13.40 5.18 -1.29
C HIS A 372 -14.31 4.84 -2.47
N ALA A 373 -15.20 5.73 -2.90
CA ALA A 373 -16.13 5.40 -4.00
C ALA A 373 -15.37 4.94 -5.28
N PRO A 374 -15.88 3.87 -5.97
CA PRO A 374 -17.05 3.06 -5.65
C PRO A 374 -16.80 2.08 -4.49
N TYR A 375 -17.86 1.70 -3.80
CA TYR A 375 -17.80 0.87 -2.60
C TYR A 375 -18.02 -0.61 -2.89
N PHE A 376 -17.70 -1.45 -1.88
CA PHE A 376 -17.53 -2.90 -1.93
C PHE A 376 -16.33 -3.32 -2.80
N HIS A 377 -15.93 -4.58 -2.67
CA HIS A 377 -14.78 -5.08 -3.42
C HIS A 377 -15.01 -5.08 -4.94
N ASP A 378 -16.26 -5.20 -5.39
CA ASP A 378 -16.67 -5.23 -6.79
C ASP A 378 -17.13 -3.86 -7.35
N GLY A 379 -17.10 -2.80 -6.52
CA GLY A 379 -17.54 -1.46 -6.90
C GLY A 379 -19.07 -1.33 -7.13
N SER A 380 -19.88 -2.30 -6.66
CA SER A 380 -21.30 -2.37 -6.96
C SER A 380 -22.17 -1.32 -6.25
N ALA A 381 -21.59 -0.45 -5.44
CA ALA A 381 -22.28 0.72 -4.86
C ALA A 381 -21.49 2.00 -5.18
N ALA A 382 -22.08 2.87 -5.97
CA ALA A 382 -21.45 4.12 -6.38
C ALA A 382 -21.40 5.18 -5.27
N THR A 383 -22.27 5.09 -4.27
CA THR A 383 -22.43 6.08 -3.20
C THR A 383 -22.62 5.41 -1.84
N LEU A 384 -22.38 6.15 -0.74
CA LEU A 384 -22.68 5.69 0.61
C LEU A 384 -24.18 5.48 0.83
N ASP A 385 -25.05 6.21 0.15
CA ASP A 385 -26.49 5.99 0.17
C ASP A 385 -26.81 4.59 -0.38
N ALA A 386 -26.20 4.20 -1.51
CA ALA A 386 -26.37 2.87 -2.08
C ALA A 386 -25.81 1.77 -1.17
N VAL A 387 -24.71 2.03 -0.44
CA VAL A 387 -24.17 1.12 0.58
C VAL A 387 -25.19 0.91 1.70
N VAL A 388 -25.69 1.99 2.30
CA VAL A 388 -26.66 1.92 3.40
C VAL A 388 -27.94 1.21 2.94
N GLN A 389 -28.44 1.49 1.73
CA GLN A 389 -29.61 0.82 1.19
C GLN A 389 -29.39 -0.69 1.03
N LYS A 390 -28.25 -1.12 0.47
CA LYS A 390 -27.93 -2.55 0.36
C LYS A 390 -27.91 -3.27 1.71
N TYR A 391 -27.31 -2.64 2.74
CA TYR A 391 -27.32 -3.20 4.10
C TYR A 391 -28.74 -3.27 4.69
N ASN A 392 -29.52 -2.18 4.52
CA ASN A 392 -30.89 -2.09 5.01
C ASN A 392 -31.77 -3.21 4.42
N ASP A 393 -31.68 -3.42 3.11
CA ASP A 393 -32.47 -4.42 2.40
C ASP A 393 -32.03 -5.85 2.76
N ARG A 394 -30.72 -6.12 2.65
CA ARG A 394 -30.19 -7.48 2.84
C ARG A 394 -30.36 -7.98 4.28
N LEU A 395 -30.18 -7.11 5.26
CA LEU A 395 -30.29 -7.46 6.68
C LEU A 395 -31.68 -7.16 7.28
N SER A 396 -32.61 -6.65 6.45
CA SER A 396 -33.97 -6.27 6.87
C SER A 396 -33.95 -5.39 8.11
N LEU A 397 -33.09 -4.32 8.09
CA LEU A 397 -32.86 -3.47 9.27
C LEU A 397 -34.05 -2.58 9.60
N GLY A 398 -34.92 -2.25 8.62
CA GLY A 398 -36.08 -1.40 8.80
C GLY A 398 -35.74 0.06 9.15
N LEU A 399 -34.59 0.58 8.65
CA LEU A 399 -34.20 1.95 8.88
C LEU A 399 -35.22 2.92 8.24
N THR A 400 -35.61 3.94 9.01
CA THR A 400 -36.39 5.03 8.43
C THR A 400 -35.53 5.85 7.45
N PRO A 401 -36.11 6.61 6.50
CA PRO A 401 -35.37 7.48 5.60
C PRO A 401 -34.42 8.46 6.32
N GLN A 402 -34.88 9.00 7.47
CA GLN A 402 -34.03 9.91 8.28
C GLN A 402 -32.84 9.17 8.90
N GLN A 403 -33.04 7.96 9.44
CA GLN A 403 -31.95 7.17 10.00
C GLN A 403 -30.93 6.78 8.93
N ALA A 404 -31.38 6.41 7.73
CA ALA A 404 -30.46 6.12 6.62
C ALA A 404 -29.66 7.35 6.20
N ALA A 405 -30.29 8.51 6.08
CA ALA A 405 -29.63 9.77 5.76
C ALA A 405 -28.61 10.19 6.84
N ASP A 406 -28.97 10.10 8.11
CA ASP A 406 -28.07 10.40 9.24
C ASP A 406 -26.88 9.44 9.27
N LEU A 407 -27.10 8.14 9.00
CA LEU A 407 -26.04 7.13 8.92
C LEU A 407 -25.05 7.45 7.79
N VAL A 408 -25.54 7.90 6.62
CA VAL A 408 -24.67 8.34 5.52
C VAL A 408 -23.78 9.52 5.95
N GLN A 409 -24.30 10.50 6.70
CA GLN A 409 -23.48 11.61 7.20
C GLN A 409 -22.40 11.11 8.19
N TYR A 410 -22.72 10.14 9.03
CA TYR A 410 -21.72 9.52 9.90
C TYR A 410 -20.63 8.80 9.09
N LEU A 411 -21.00 7.99 8.11
CA LEU A 411 -20.04 7.29 7.26
C LEU A 411 -19.13 8.26 6.48
N LYS A 412 -19.66 9.41 6.06
CA LYS A 412 -18.84 10.48 5.43
C LYS A 412 -17.85 11.11 6.41
N SER A 413 -18.07 11.03 7.70
CA SER A 413 -17.19 11.60 8.72
C SER A 413 -16.02 10.69 9.10
N LEU A 414 -16.04 9.41 8.67
CA LEU A 414 -15.02 8.41 8.92
C LEU A 414 -13.95 8.45 7.86
#